data_f1d7601d2ed6010601f7bc83dfb9382a
#
_entry.id   f1d7601d2ed6010601f7bc83dfb9382a
#
_cell.length_a   1.000
_cell.length_b   1.000
_cell.length_c   1.000
_cell.angle_alpha   90.00
_cell.angle_beta   90.00
_cell.angle_gamma   90.00
#
_symmetry.space_group_name_H-M   'P 1'
#
loop_
_entity.id
_entity.type
_entity.pdbx_description
1 polymer ?
#
loop_
_entity_poly.entity_id
_entity_poly.type
_entity_poly.pdbx_seq_one_letter_code
_entity_poly.pdbx_strand_id
1 'polypeptide(L)'
;SDFLGQFGIGMLSCFMISDSITVYSRSAKSPDSPTVIWEGKTEGTYTTQPLPASDPHNLGEAGTEVVLEAHPGEPWIDPDTVRALVDEFASLLPISIEVRSDSASTFHGNETPVWELEPSQQQQWCDEHLASSGMDIIPIDVPAAGVKGIAVVSQRPNTLSSSNHTVYAKKMLVSRTCEGIVPQWAYFVRFIGNANYLRLTASREQLSDDELLVNTREAIGSEIRAWLEEMAEHSPSRFNEFISTHAMGLRAVAMRDPYMLDLTARYVPMESTVGAAPILTLLSLEETIRYTRTVDQYRALADVAASQSIVLVNAGYAYDEELINA
;
A
#
# COMPACT_ATOMS: atom_id res chain seq x y z
N SER A 1 22.54 3.72 2.24
CA SER A 1 23.12 2.92 1.14
C SER A 1 22.29 3.12 -0.10
N ASP A 2 22.92 3.53 -1.21
CA ASP A 2 22.26 3.79 -2.49
C ASP A 2 21.92 2.49 -3.26
N PHE A 3 22.30 1.34 -2.71
CA PHE A 3 22.05 0.04 -3.32
C PHE A 3 20.71 -0.55 -2.90
N LEU A 4 19.99 -1.15 -3.86
CA LEU A 4 18.78 -1.94 -3.63
C LEU A 4 19.11 -3.24 -2.86
N GLY A 5 20.24 -3.86 -3.15
CA GLY A 5 20.72 -5.06 -2.49
C GLY A 5 21.32 -4.77 -1.12
N GLN A 6 20.66 -5.20 -0.04
CA GLN A 6 21.14 -4.98 1.32
C GLN A 6 21.75 -6.24 1.97
N PHE A 7 21.33 -7.44 1.56
CA PHE A 7 21.67 -8.69 2.24
C PHE A 7 22.61 -9.63 1.46
N GLY A 8 22.96 -9.27 0.20
CA GLY A 8 23.81 -10.09 -0.67
C GLY A 8 23.19 -11.42 -1.15
N ILE A 9 21.92 -11.69 -0.79
CA ILE A 9 21.26 -12.97 -1.09
C ILE A 9 20.56 -12.99 -2.46
N GLY A 10 20.41 -11.83 -3.14
CA GLY A 10 19.72 -11.77 -4.44
C GLY A 10 20.36 -12.65 -5.51
N MET A 11 21.69 -12.77 -5.51
CA MET A 11 22.38 -13.65 -6.44
C MET A 11 22.17 -15.13 -6.12
N LEU A 12 21.91 -15.49 -4.88
CA LEU A 12 21.66 -16.88 -4.49
C LEU A 12 20.34 -17.42 -5.04
N SER A 13 19.37 -16.54 -5.35
CA SER A 13 18.11 -16.96 -5.97
C SER A 13 18.30 -17.54 -7.38
N CYS A 14 19.39 -17.19 -8.07
CA CYS A 14 19.73 -17.76 -9.35
C CYS A 14 19.95 -19.29 -9.28
N PHE A 15 20.39 -19.80 -8.12
CA PHE A 15 20.54 -21.24 -7.90
C PHE A 15 19.20 -22.01 -7.79
N MET A 16 18.07 -21.31 -7.78
CA MET A 16 16.76 -21.96 -7.88
C MET A 16 16.47 -22.47 -9.30
N ILE A 17 17.10 -21.85 -10.31
CA ILE A 17 16.86 -22.15 -11.72
C ILE A 17 18.10 -22.70 -12.45
N SER A 18 19.28 -22.67 -11.81
CA SER A 18 20.55 -23.09 -12.41
C SER A 18 21.46 -23.71 -11.36
N ASP A 19 22.26 -24.72 -11.73
CA ASP A 19 23.25 -25.34 -10.84
C ASP A 19 24.53 -24.51 -10.72
N SER A 20 24.75 -23.57 -11.62
CA SER A 20 25.93 -22.69 -11.65
C SER A 20 25.57 -21.27 -12.08
N ILE A 21 26.35 -20.33 -11.59
CA ILE A 21 26.26 -18.90 -11.96
C ILE A 21 27.63 -18.50 -12.45
N THR A 22 27.71 -17.94 -13.65
CA THR A 22 28.91 -17.32 -14.18
C THR A 22 28.75 -15.82 -14.28
N VAL A 23 29.68 -15.06 -13.69
CA VAL A 23 29.69 -13.60 -13.70
C VAL A 23 30.97 -13.08 -14.33
N TYR A 24 30.84 -12.29 -15.38
CA TYR A 24 31.92 -11.54 -16.00
C TYR A 24 31.79 -10.09 -15.54
N SER A 25 32.85 -9.51 -14.98
CA SER A 25 32.76 -8.15 -14.46
C SER A 25 34.04 -7.35 -14.77
N ARG A 26 33.88 -6.11 -15.22
CA ARG A 26 34.96 -5.14 -15.40
C ARG A 26 34.70 -3.88 -14.57
N SER A 27 35.69 -3.49 -13.81
CA SER A 27 35.61 -2.40 -12.87
C SER A 27 35.46 -1.02 -13.53
N ALA A 28 34.43 -0.25 -13.12
CA ALA A 28 34.28 1.16 -13.49
C ALA A 28 35.34 2.08 -12.82
N LYS A 29 35.89 1.66 -11.65
CA LYS A 29 36.91 2.43 -10.92
C LYS A 29 38.33 2.25 -11.46
N SER A 30 38.54 1.19 -12.20
CA SER A 30 39.87 0.85 -12.77
C SER A 30 39.67 0.38 -14.22
N PRO A 31 39.48 1.32 -15.19
CA PRO A 31 39.17 0.99 -16.58
C PRO A 31 40.21 0.11 -17.29
N ASP A 32 41.46 0.17 -16.84
CA ASP A 32 42.55 -0.63 -17.38
C ASP A 32 42.64 -2.05 -16.80
N SER A 33 41.80 -2.37 -15.82
CA SER A 33 41.76 -3.72 -15.24
C SER A 33 41.15 -4.71 -16.22
N PRO A 34 41.64 -5.97 -16.24
CA PRO A 34 41.04 -7.02 -17.06
C PRO A 34 39.62 -7.34 -16.55
N THR A 35 38.80 -7.88 -17.43
CA THR A 35 37.57 -8.53 -17.03
C THR A 35 37.89 -9.73 -16.12
N VAL A 36 37.14 -9.88 -15.04
CA VAL A 36 37.28 -11.00 -14.10
C VAL A 36 36.06 -11.90 -14.28
N ILE A 37 36.30 -13.20 -14.41
CA ILE A 37 35.25 -14.23 -14.32
C ILE A 37 35.16 -14.73 -12.88
N TRP A 38 33.92 -14.85 -12.41
CA TRP A 38 33.56 -15.55 -11.18
C TRP A 38 32.56 -16.63 -11.52
N GLU A 39 32.83 -17.86 -11.09
CA GLU A 39 31.92 -18.99 -11.25
C GLU A 39 31.58 -19.56 -9.89
N GLY A 40 30.29 -19.61 -9.58
CA GLY A 40 29.77 -20.20 -8.34
C GLY A 40 28.88 -21.41 -8.61
N LYS A 41 28.87 -22.36 -7.69
CA LYS A 41 28.08 -23.60 -7.75
C LYS A 41 27.19 -23.76 -6.52
N THR A 42 26.10 -24.49 -6.67
CA THR A 42 25.16 -24.83 -5.60
C THR A 42 25.81 -25.47 -4.38
N GLU A 43 26.94 -26.15 -4.57
CA GLU A 43 27.73 -26.80 -3.51
C GLU A 43 28.46 -25.79 -2.60
N GLY A 44 28.35 -24.47 -2.85
CA GLY A 44 29.03 -23.42 -2.11
C GLY A 44 30.48 -23.20 -2.51
N THR A 45 30.96 -23.82 -3.58
CA THR A 45 32.30 -23.60 -4.16
C THR A 45 32.27 -22.49 -5.19
N TYR A 46 33.36 -21.75 -5.30
CA TYR A 46 33.51 -20.74 -6.37
C TYR A 46 34.97 -20.65 -6.85
N THR A 47 35.13 -20.18 -8.07
CA THR A 47 36.44 -19.80 -8.65
C THR A 47 36.41 -18.36 -9.11
N THR A 48 37.57 -17.73 -9.15
CA THR A 48 37.73 -16.38 -9.73
C THR A 48 39.08 -16.24 -10.41
N GLN A 49 39.10 -15.67 -11.61
CA GLN A 49 40.32 -15.44 -12.35
C GLN A 49 40.17 -14.28 -13.36
N PRO A 50 41.25 -13.56 -13.72
CA PRO A 50 41.20 -12.60 -14.80
C PRO A 50 41.06 -13.33 -16.15
N LEU A 51 40.24 -12.75 -17.05
CA LEU A 51 40.12 -13.26 -18.42
C LEU A 51 41.26 -12.80 -19.32
N PRO A 52 41.71 -13.63 -20.25
CA PRO A 52 42.56 -13.22 -21.35
C PRO A 52 41.90 -12.14 -22.23
N ALA A 53 42.66 -11.23 -22.77
CA ALA A 53 42.13 -10.17 -23.65
C ALA A 53 41.46 -10.72 -24.94
N SER A 54 41.81 -11.94 -25.34
CA SER A 54 41.24 -12.66 -26.50
C SER A 54 39.97 -13.42 -26.20
N ASP A 55 39.52 -13.47 -24.96
CA ASP A 55 38.32 -14.21 -24.58
C ASP A 55 37.06 -13.49 -25.13
N PRO A 56 36.10 -14.21 -25.74
CA PRO A 56 34.90 -13.63 -26.31
C PRO A 56 34.01 -12.91 -25.28
N HIS A 57 34.08 -13.31 -23.99
CA HIS A 57 33.40 -12.65 -22.88
C HIS A 57 34.18 -11.52 -22.23
N ASN A 58 35.30 -11.10 -22.82
CA ASN A 58 36.04 -9.95 -22.32
C ASN A 58 35.24 -8.67 -22.58
N LEU A 59 34.72 -8.06 -21.54
CA LEU A 59 33.94 -6.83 -21.61
C LEU A 59 34.83 -5.68 -22.08
N GLY A 60 34.45 -5.02 -23.19
CA GLY A 60 35.20 -3.90 -23.78
C GLY A 60 35.16 -2.64 -22.89
N GLU A 61 34.15 -2.51 -22.05
CA GLU A 61 33.91 -1.40 -21.14
C GLU A 61 33.51 -1.89 -19.75
N ALA A 62 33.40 -0.96 -18.78
CA ALA A 62 32.95 -1.29 -17.43
C ALA A 62 31.52 -1.82 -17.44
N GLY A 63 31.32 -2.94 -16.78
CA GLY A 63 29.99 -3.59 -16.72
C GLY A 63 30.05 -4.94 -16.04
N THR A 64 28.90 -5.60 -16.01
CA THR A 64 28.75 -6.96 -15.48
C THR A 64 27.78 -7.75 -16.36
N GLU A 65 28.18 -8.95 -16.76
CA GLU A 65 27.36 -9.95 -17.42
C GLU A 65 27.16 -11.12 -16.46
N VAL A 66 25.92 -11.57 -16.30
CA VAL A 66 25.56 -12.75 -15.49
C VAL A 66 24.95 -13.78 -16.42
N VAL A 67 25.54 -14.96 -16.45
CA VAL A 67 25.11 -16.08 -17.33
C VAL A 67 24.58 -17.23 -16.44
N LEU A 68 23.39 -17.69 -16.77
CA LEU A 68 22.74 -18.80 -16.11
C LEU A 68 22.39 -19.87 -17.15
N GLU A 69 22.79 -21.12 -16.88
CA GLU A 69 22.32 -22.27 -17.63
C GLU A 69 21.10 -22.85 -16.90
N ALA A 70 19.90 -22.47 -17.35
CA ALA A 70 18.68 -22.86 -16.67
C ALA A 70 18.38 -24.37 -16.81
N HIS A 71 17.72 -24.92 -15.79
CA HIS A 71 17.25 -26.30 -15.83
C HIS A 71 16.28 -26.52 -17.00
N PRO A 72 16.25 -27.70 -17.63
CA PRO A 72 15.33 -28.01 -18.72
C PRO A 72 13.87 -27.82 -18.30
N GLY A 73 13.12 -27.01 -19.06
CA GLY A 73 11.72 -26.74 -18.80
C GLY A 73 11.45 -25.70 -17.71
N GLU A 74 12.45 -24.91 -17.35
CA GLU A 74 12.32 -23.83 -16.37
C GLU A 74 11.42 -22.68 -16.91
N PRO A 75 10.25 -22.42 -16.29
CA PRO A 75 9.31 -21.42 -16.80
C PRO A 75 9.78 -19.96 -16.60
N TRP A 76 10.68 -19.72 -15.66
CA TRP A 76 11.14 -18.38 -15.32
C TRP A 76 12.07 -17.73 -16.36
N ILE A 77 12.52 -18.50 -17.33
CA ILE A 77 13.35 -17.99 -18.47
C ILE A 77 12.52 -17.77 -19.72
N ASP A 78 11.22 -18.07 -19.70
CA ASP A 78 10.35 -17.73 -20.82
C ASP A 78 10.29 -16.21 -21.01
N PRO A 79 10.52 -15.69 -22.24
CA PRO A 79 10.61 -14.26 -22.49
C PRO A 79 9.36 -13.47 -22.09
N ASP A 80 8.16 -14.03 -22.21
CA ASP A 80 6.93 -13.37 -21.83
C ASP A 80 6.79 -13.31 -20.31
N THR A 81 7.19 -14.38 -19.61
CA THR A 81 7.28 -14.40 -18.15
C THR A 81 8.27 -13.38 -17.63
N VAL A 82 9.47 -13.28 -18.23
CA VAL A 82 10.49 -12.30 -17.84
C VAL A 82 9.97 -10.87 -18.05
N ARG A 83 9.30 -10.57 -19.19
CA ARG A 83 8.70 -9.25 -19.43
C ARG A 83 7.68 -8.89 -18.36
N ALA A 84 6.76 -9.82 -18.06
CA ALA A 84 5.73 -9.60 -17.04
C ALA A 84 6.33 -9.33 -15.66
N LEU A 85 7.39 -10.05 -15.27
CA LEU A 85 8.09 -9.82 -14.00
C LEU A 85 8.83 -8.46 -13.98
N VAL A 86 9.46 -8.07 -15.08
CA VAL A 86 10.12 -6.76 -15.16
C VAL A 86 9.09 -5.64 -15.07
N ASP A 87 7.95 -5.74 -15.76
CA ASP A 87 6.86 -4.77 -15.67
C ASP A 87 6.28 -4.70 -14.26
N GLU A 88 6.09 -5.85 -13.62
CA GLU A 88 5.53 -5.88 -12.28
C GLU A 88 6.45 -5.29 -11.22
N PHE A 89 7.72 -5.68 -11.21
CA PHE A 89 8.64 -5.35 -10.12
C PHE A 89 9.55 -4.16 -10.39
N ALA A 90 9.83 -3.83 -11.63
CA ALA A 90 10.91 -2.93 -12.02
C ALA A 90 10.49 -1.76 -12.93
N SER A 91 9.19 -1.62 -13.27
CA SER A 91 8.71 -0.57 -14.18
C SER A 91 9.09 0.85 -13.72
N LEU A 92 9.12 1.10 -12.41
CA LEU A 92 9.44 2.41 -11.84
C LEU A 92 10.96 2.63 -11.61
N LEU A 93 11.82 1.64 -11.86
CA LEU A 93 13.26 1.82 -11.67
C LEU A 93 13.79 2.90 -12.64
N PRO A 94 14.67 3.81 -12.17
CA PRO A 94 15.19 4.92 -12.98
C PRO A 94 16.32 4.45 -13.93
N ILE A 95 16.15 3.29 -14.55
CA ILE A 95 17.06 2.67 -15.52
C ILE A 95 16.25 2.07 -16.65
N SER A 96 16.80 2.07 -17.85
CA SER A 96 16.23 1.32 -18.97
C SER A 96 16.60 -0.14 -18.85
N ILE A 97 15.60 -1.02 -18.91
CA ILE A 97 15.75 -2.47 -18.90
C ILE A 97 15.31 -3.00 -20.25
N GLU A 98 16.22 -3.60 -20.99
CA GLU A 98 15.92 -4.26 -22.25
C GLU A 98 15.73 -5.76 -22.01
N VAL A 99 14.57 -6.29 -22.37
CA VAL A 99 14.32 -7.74 -22.42
C VAL A 99 14.44 -8.17 -23.87
N ARG A 100 15.46 -8.95 -24.19
CA ARG A 100 15.77 -9.43 -25.53
C ARG A 100 15.55 -10.91 -25.64
N SER A 101 14.89 -11.34 -26.72
CA SER A 101 14.74 -12.72 -27.13
C SER A 101 15.13 -12.88 -28.61
N ASP A 102 15.16 -14.10 -29.13
CA ASP A 102 15.47 -14.35 -30.54
C ASP A 102 14.51 -13.65 -31.51
N SER A 103 13.27 -13.39 -31.09
CA SER A 103 12.20 -12.85 -31.92
C SER A 103 11.85 -11.38 -31.65
N ALA A 104 12.21 -10.83 -30.50
CA ALA A 104 11.79 -9.50 -30.08
C ALA A 104 12.74 -8.87 -29.05
N SER A 105 12.78 -7.53 -29.04
CA SER A 105 13.39 -6.73 -27.99
C SER A 105 12.36 -5.72 -27.48
N THR A 106 12.20 -5.62 -26.15
CA THR A 106 11.29 -4.69 -25.49
C THR A 106 12.01 -3.91 -24.41
N PHE A 107 11.64 -2.63 -24.24
CA PHE A 107 12.22 -1.75 -23.24
C PHE A 107 11.21 -1.50 -22.12
N HIS A 108 11.68 -1.52 -20.89
CA HIS A 108 10.92 -1.38 -19.65
C HIS A 108 11.66 -0.43 -18.69
N GLY A 109 11.02 -0.06 -17.61
CA GLY A 109 11.58 0.87 -16.61
C GLY A 109 11.33 2.34 -16.96
N ASN A 110 11.80 3.24 -16.12
CA ASN A 110 11.62 4.70 -16.23
C ASN A 110 10.16 5.19 -16.30
N GLU A 111 9.19 4.40 -15.85
CA GLU A 111 7.81 4.87 -15.76
C GLU A 111 7.68 5.95 -14.67
N THR A 112 6.83 6.94 -14.95
CA THR A 112 6.50 7.97 -13.97
C THR A 112 5.56 7.39 -12.92
N PRO A 113 5.94 7.39 -11.64
CA PRO A 113 5.08 6.89 -10.58
C PRO A 113 3.78 7.69 -10.47
N VAL A 114 2.67 7.04 -10.12
CA VAL A 114 1.35 7.70 -9.98
C VAL A 114 1.37 8.89 -9.04
N TRP A 115 2.16 8.86 -7.97
CA TRP A 115 2.29 9.97 -7.02
C TRP A 115 3.12 11.16 -7.53
N GLU A 116 3.74 11.06 -8.69
CA GLU A 116 4.46 12.14 -9.38
C GLU A 116 3.64 12.71 -10.56
N LEU A 117 2.46 12.14 -10.86
CA LEU A 117 1.56 12.60 -11.91
C LEU A 117 0.72 13.81 -11.45
N GLU A 118 0.22 14.58 -12.41
CA GLU A 118 -0.76 15.64 -12.16
C GLU A 118 -2.10 15.04 -11.63
N PRO A 119 -2.88 15.77 -10.81
CA PRO A 119 -4.09 15.24 -10.17
C PRO A 119 -5.09 14.58 -11.13
N SER A 120 -5.30 15.14 -12.33
CA SER A 120 -6.19 14.56 -13.34
C SER A 120 -5.67 13.23 -13.89
N GLN A 121 -4.36 13.11 -14.03
CA GLN A 121 -3.71 11.87 -14.49
C GLN A 121 -3.69 10.82 -13.37
N GLN A 122 -3.55 11.25 -12.09
CA GLN A 122 -3.68 10.34 -10.95
C GLN A 122 -5.07 9.70 -10.91
N GLN A 123 -6.12 10.49 -11.11
CA GLN A 123 -7.49 9.99 -11.15
C GLN A 123 -7.69 8.99 -12.29
N GLN A 124 -7.23 9.33 -13.49
CA GLN A 124 -7.31 8.43 -14.65
C GLN A 124 -6.56 7.13 -14.38
N TRP A 125 -5.34 7.20 -13.83
CA TRP A 125 -4.57 6.01 -13.48
C TRP A 125 -5.30 5.13 -12.46
N CYS A 126 -5.91 5.73 -11.44
CA CYS A 126 -6.71 4.99 -10.45
C CYS A 126 -7.90 4.29 -11.11
N ASP A 127 -8.61 4.95 -12.02
CA ASP A 127 -9.76 4.38 -12.73
C ASP A 127 -9.38 3.19 -13.62
N GLU A 128 -8.18 3.23 -14.21
CA GLU A 128 -7.67 2.18 -15.10
C GLU A 128 -7.07 0.98 -14.33
N HIS A 129 -6.43 1.21 -13.16
CA HIS A 129 -5.63 0.20 -12.48
C HIS A 129 -6.23 -0.33 -11.17
N LEU A 130 -7.24 0.35 -10.62
CA LEU A 130 -7.91 -0.07 -9.41
C LEU A 130 -9.29 -0.65 -9.72
N ALA A 131 -9.69 -1.67 -8.95
CA ALA A 131 -10.97 -2.35 -9.12
C ALA A 131 -12.21 -1.45 -8.87
N SER A 132 -12.00 -0.28 -8.27
CA SER A 132 -13.03 0.76 -8.08
C SER A 132 -12.40 2.12 -8.14
N SER A 133 -13.10 3.07 -8.78
CA SER A 133 -12.71 4.48 -8.78
C SER A 133 -12.57 5.00 -7.34
N GLY A 134 -11.59 5.86 -7.11
CA GLY A 134 -11.44 6.56 -5.85
C GLY A 134 -12.47 7.68 -5.69
N MET A 135 -12.97 7.88 -4.47
CA MET A 135 -13.76 9.06 -4.11
C MET A 135 -12.88 10.31 -4.05
N ASP A 136 -11.65 10.13 -3.58
CA ASP A 136 -10.63 11.16 -3.46
C ASP A 136 -9.23 10.57 -3.45
N ILE A 137 -8.22 11.42 -3.68
CA ILE A 137 -6.80 11.06 -3.64
C ILE A 137 -6.10 12.02 -2.68
N ILE A 138 -5.54 11.48 -1.61
CA ILE A 138 -4.80 12.22 -0.59
C ILE A 138 -3.31 12.11 -0.91
N PRO A 139 -2.59 13.20 -1.18
CA PRO A 139 -1.14 13.15 -1.33
C PRO A 139 -0.49 12.80 0.02
N ILE A 140 0.49 11.92 0.00
CA ILE A 140 1.24 11.50 1.19
C ILE A 140 2.72 11.81 0.98
N ASP A 141 3.29 12.61 1.91
CA ASP A 141 4.72 12.92 1.93
C ASP A 141 5.25 12.86 3.37
N VAL A 142 6.04 11.81 3.68
CA VAL A 142 6.69 11.65 4.99
C VAL A 142 8.22 11.65 4.80
N PRO A 143 8.86 12.83 4.74
CA PRO A 143 10.28 12.97 4.42
C PRO A 143 11.20 12.20 5.36
N ALA A 144 10.87 12.10 6.65
CA ALA A 144 11.68 11.39 7.65
C ALA A 144 11.86 9.89 7.31
N ALA A 145 10.87 9.28 6.67
CA ALA A 145 10.91 7.89 6.21
C ALA A 145 11.22 7.76 4.70
N GLY A 146 11.40 8.89 4.00
CA GLY A 146 11.52 8.93 2.55
C GLY A 146 10.30 8.34 1.85
N VAL A 147 9.11 8.53 2.44
CA VAL A 147 7.84 8.04 1.87
C VAL A 147 7.21 9.13 1.03
N LYS A 148 6.91 8.78 -0.22
CA LYS A 148 6.05 9.56 -1.12
C LYS A 148 5.03 8.64 -1.75
N GLY A 149 3.77 9.08 -1.79
CA GLY A 149 2.70 8.25 -2.31
C GLY A 149 1.37 8.99 -2.38
N ILE A 150 0.34 8.21 -2.63
CA ILE A 150 -1.06 8.62 -2.56
C ILE A 150 -1.86 7.65 -1.70
N ALA A 151 -2.87 8.17 -1.00
CA ALA A 151 -3.88 7.36 -0.36
C ALA A 151 -5.21 7.57 -1.10
N VAL A 152 -5.68 6.54 -1.79
CA VAL A 152 -6.92 6.56 -2.57
C VAL A 152 -8.08 6.19 -1.66
N VAL A 153 -9.04 7.09 -1.50
CA VAL A 153 -10.24 6.89 -0.67
C VAL A 153 -11.26 6.09 -1.46
N SER A 154 -11.77 5.01 -0.90
CA SER A 154 -12.72 4.13 -1.57
C SER A 154 -14.09 4.75 -1.72
N GLN A 155 -14.70 4.62 -2.91
CA GLN A 155 -16.11 4.94 -3.14
C GLN A 155 -17.09 3.88 -2.62
N ARG A 156 -16.60 2.72 -2.20
CA ARG A 156 -17.41 1.59 -1.73
C ARG A 156 -17.05 1.22 -0.30
N PRO A 157 -17.99 0.66 0.46
CA PRO A 157 -17.67 0.12 1.78
C PRO A 157 -16.56 -0.92 1.66
N ASN A 158 -15.46 -0.71 2.38
CA ASN A 158 -14.38 -1.68 2.48
C ASN A 158 -14.56 -2.54 3.73
N THR A 159 -14.06 -3.77 3.70
CA THR A 159 -13.96 -4.60 4.90
C THR A 159 -12.70 -4.24 5.68
N LEU A 160 -12.76 -4.28 7.01
CA LEU A 160 -11.65 -3.95 7.91
C LEU A 160 -10.39 -4.84 7.71
N SER A 161 -10.51 -5.95 6.97
CA SER A 161 -9.46 -6.94 6.78
C SER A 161 -8.71 -6.83 5.45
N SER A 162 -9.05 -5.89 4.57
CA SER A 162 -8.41 -5.80 3.25
C SER A 162 -7.26 -4.81 3.25
N SER A 163 -6.05 -5.26 3.64
CA SER A 163 -4.81 -4.50 3.43
C SER A 163 -4.39 -4.64 1.98
N ASN A 164 -4.80 -3.71 1.13
CA ASN A 164 -4.41 -3.66 -0.29
C ASN A 164 -3.44 -2.50 -0.57
N HIS A 165 -2.49 -2.26 0.35
CA HIS A 165 -1.51 -1.20 0.18
C HIS A 165 -0.38 -1.67 -0.71
N THR A 166 -0.05 -0.87 -1.74
CA THR A 166 1.04 -1.14 -2.66
C THR A 166 2.26 -0.33 -2.25
N VAL A 167 3.34 -1.00 -1.90
CA VAL A 167 4.56 -0.37 -1.44
C VAL A 167 5.72 -0.70 -2.36
N TYR A 168 6.42 0.34 -2.77
CA TYR A 168 7.70 0.27 -3.45
C TYR A 168 8.82 0.69 -2.48
N ALA A 169 10.00 0.11 -2.64
CA ALA A 169 11.22 0.55 -1.97
C ALA A 169 12.25 0.89 -3.02
N LYS A 170 12.75 2.15 -3.01
CA LYS A 170 13.66 2.65 -4.05
C LYS A 170 13.13 2.40 -5.47
N LYS A 171 11.82 2.59 -5.66
CA LYS A 171 11.10 2.38 -6.91
C LYS A 171 11.02 0.91 -7.40
N MET A 172 11.34 -0.07 -6.57
CA MET A 172 11.12 -1.49 -6.84
C MET A 172 9.91 -1.98 -6.03
N LEU A 173 9.00 -2.73 -6.64
CA LEU A 173 7.83 -3.26 -5.95
C LEU A 173 8.24 -4.20 -4.81
N VAL A 174 7.72 -3.94 -3.61
CA VAL A 174 7.87 -4.79 -2.44
C VAL A 174 6.66 -5.70 -2.28
N SER A 175 5.46 -5.10 -2.26
CA SER A 175 4.20 -5.82 -2.07
C SER A 175 3.02 -5.01 -2.59
N ARG A 176 1.98 -5.70 -3.07
CA ARG A 176 0.67 -5.11 -3.39
C ARG A 176 -0.34 -5.24 -2.24
N THR A 177 0.06 -5.97 -1.20
CA THR A 177 -0.75 -6.25 0.01
C THR A 177 0.05 -5.99 1.27
N CYS A 178 0.83 -4.88 1.28
CA CYS A 178 1.67 -4.52 2.42
C CYS A 178 0.79 -4.16 3.62
N GLU A 179 1.12 -4.70 4.77
CA GLU A 179 0.43 -4.41 6.02
C GLU A 179 1.20 -3.39 6.86
N GLY A 180 0.50 -2.72 7.76
CA GLY A 180 1.10 -1.92 8.82
C GLY A 180 1.63 -0.54 8.42
N ILE A 181 1.59 -0.13 7.15
CA ILE A 181 2.01 1.21 6.71
C ILE A 181 0.92 2.26 6.95
N VAL A 182 -0.35 1.86 6.92
CA VAL A 182 -1.50 2.72 7.18
C VAL A 182 -2.14 2.30 8.50
N PRO A 183 -2.66 3.25 9.32
CA PRO A 183 -3.38 2.91 10.54
C PRO A 183 -4.61 2.03 10.24
N GLN A 184 -4.91 1.06 11.11
CA GLN A 184 -6.05 0.17 10.92
C GLN A 184 -7.40 0.89 10.87
N TRP A 185 -7.54 2.03 11.53
CA TRP A 185 -8.76 2.82 11.49
C TRP A 185 -9.02 3.45 10.12
N ALA A 186 -7.97 3.64 9.30
CA ALA A 186 -8.09 4.19 7.95
C ALA A 186 -8.36 3.10 6.88
N TYR A 187 -9.17 2.10 7.21
CA TYR A 187 -9.56 0.96 6.36
C TYR A 187 -10.17 1.36 5.02
N PHE A 188 -10.66 2.59 4.91
CA PHE A 188 -11.30 3.16 3.71
C PHE A 188 -10.31 3.68 2.68
N VAL A 189 -9.00 3.67 2.97
CA VAL A 189 -7.97 4.08 2.01
C VAL A 189 -7.12 2.91 1.52
N ARG A 190 -6.65 3.05 0.29
CA ARG A 190 -5.58 2.24 -0.31
C ARG A 190 -4.36 3.10 -0.53
N PHE A 191 -3.27 2.80 0.15
CA PHE A 191 -1.99 3.49 -0.05
C PHE A 191 -1.23 2.88 -1.24
N ILE A 192 -0.64 3.75 -2.08
CA ILE A 192 0.26 3.40 -3.18
C ILE A 192 1.43 4.37 -3.11
N GLY A 193 2.63 3.89 -2.84
CA GLY A 193 3.75 4.78 -2.68
C GLY A 193 5.10 4.09 -2.52
N ASN A 194 6.15 4.91 -2.51
CA ASN A 194 7.53 4.49 -2.38
C ASN A 194 8.07 4.85 -0.99
N ALA A 195 8.87 3.95 -0.39
CA ALA A 195 9.50 4.11 0.90
C ALA A 195 11.01 3.85 0.79
N ASN A 196 11.82 4.93 0.89
CA ASN A 196 13.26 4.81 0.68
C ASN A 196 14.04 4.32 1.90
N TYR A 197 13.54 4.62 3.12
CA TYR A 197 14.30 4.40 4.35
C TYR A 197 13.68 3.35 5.26
N LEU A 198 12.45 2.90 4.99
CA LEU A 198 11.84 1.81 5.72
C LEU A 198 12.59 0.51 5.46
N ARG A 199 12.74 -0.29 6.51
CA ARG A 199 13.39 -1.59 6.41
C ARG A 199 12.43 -2.65 5.92
N LEU A 200 12.94 -3.55 5.09
CA LEU A 200 12.20 -4.73 4.65
C LEU A 200 12.48 -5.91 5.57
N THR A 201 11.54 -6.83 5.65
CA THR A 201 11.74 -8.16 6.23
C THR A 201 12.79 -8.94 5.43
N ALA A 202 13.28 -10.04 5.96
CA ALA A 202 14.25 -10.88 5.27
C ALA A 202 13.72 -11.45 3.94
N SER A 203 12.41 -11.74 3.86
CA SER A 203 11.73 -12.16 2.62
C SER A 203 11.57 -11.04 1.60
N ARG A 204 11.71 -9.77 2.00
CA ARG A 204 11.49 -8.56 1.19
C ARG A 204 10.04 -8.38 0.69
N GLU A 205 9.10 -9.07 1.27
CA GLU A 205 7.68 -9.00 0.89
C GLU A 205 6.86 -8.09 1.82
N GLN A 206 7.45 -7.66 2.94
CA GLN A 206 6.80 -6.81 3.93
C GLN A 206 7.79 -5.81 4.53
N LEU A 207 7.26 -4.80 5.21
CA LEU A 207 8.04 -3.87 6.01
C LEU A 207 8.35 -4.46 7.38
N SER A 208 9.54 -4.17 7.90
CA SER A 208 9.90 -4.55 9.28
C SER A 208 9.17 -3.66 10.27
N ASP A 209 8.59 -4.26 11.31
CA ASP A 209 7.89 -3.52 12.37
C ASP A 209 8.93 -2.91 13.33
N ASP A 210 9.38 -1.70 12.99
CA ASP A 210 10.32 -0.90 13.77
C ASP A 210 9.73 0.48 14.10
N GLU A 211 10.44 1.24 14.92
CA GLU A 211 10.01 2.58 15.37
C GLU A 211 9.78 3.52 14.18
N LEU A 212 10.59 3.43 13.12
CA LEU A 212 10.43 4.27 11.94
C LEU A 212 9.12 3.95 11.21
N LEU A 213 8.74 2.67 11.09
CA LEU A 213 7.45 2.28 10.51
C LEU A 213 6.28 2.78 11.38
N VAL A 214 6.38 2.66 12.71
CA VAL A 214 5.34 3.18 13.63
C VAL A 214 5.14 4.68 13.44
N ASN A 215 6.22 5.45 13.45
CA ASN A 215 6.17 6.91 13.25
C ASN A 215 5.65 7.30 11.86
N THR A 216 6.01 6.50 10.84
CA THR A 216 5.51 6.71 9.46
C THR A 216 4.00 6.46 9.38
N ARG A 217 3.50 5.41 10.02
CA ARG A 217 2.07 5.09 10.11
C ARG A 217 1.28 6.21 10.77
N GLU A 218 1.80 6.78 11.86
CA GLU A 218 1.20 7.92 12.55
C GLU A 218 1.18 9.17 11.67
N ALA A 219 2.27 9.46 10.96
CA ALA A 219 2.35 10.59 10.04
C ALA A 219 1.33 10.45 8.88
N ILE A 220 1.24 9.29 8.24
CA ILE A 220 0.22 9.00 7.22
C ILE A 220 -1.18 9.15 7.82
N GLY A 221 -1.39 8.66 9.04
CA GLY A 221 -2.66 8.83 9.76
C GLY A 221 -3.02 10.30 9.96
N SER A 222 -2.04 11.14 10.27
CA SER A 222 -2.25 12.59 10.44
C SER A 222 -2.68 13.27 9.14
N GLU A 223 -2.09 12.91 7.99
CA GLU A 223 -2.51 13.42 6.69
C GLU A 223 -3.96 13.01 6.34
N ILE A 224 -4.32 11.76 6.64
CA ILE A 224 -5.69 11.28 6.41
C ILE A 224 -6.69 12.00 7.33
N ARG A 225 -6.34 12.26 8.59
CA ARG A 225 -7.17 13.04 9.53
C ARG A 225 -7.35 14.47 9.05
N ALA A 226 -6.27 15.13 8.63
CA ALA A 226 -6.33 16.49 8.09
C ALA A 226 -7.27 16.57 6.88
N TRP A 227 -7.21 15.58 5.97
CA TRP A 227 -8.14 15.47 4.84
C TRP A 227 -9.61 15.32 5.30
N LEU A 228 -9.88 14.49 6.32
CA LEU A 228 -11.23 14.34 6.88
C LEU A 228 -11.76 15.67 7.46
N GLU A 229 -10.94 16.39 8.19
CA GLU A 229 -11.28 17.68 8.79
C GLU A 229 -11.54 18.74 7.72
N GLU A 230 -10.67 18.83 6.72
CA GLU A 230 -10.81 19.77 5.60
C GLU A 230 -12.10 19.46 4.79
N MET A 231 -12.39 18.21 4.53
CA MET A 231 -13.60 17.79 3.83
C MET A 231 -14.86 18.11 4.64
N ALA A 232 -14.83 17.89 5.96
CA ALA A 232 -15.96 18.21 6.85
C ALA A 232 -16.26 19.71 6.87
N GLU A 233 -15.21 20.55 6.86
CA GLU A 233 -15.33 22.00 6.91
C GLU A 233 -15.71 22.63 5.56
N HIS A 234 -15.04 22.20 4.47
CA HIS A 234 -15.13 22.87 3.17
C HIS A 234 -16.02 22.17 2.15
N SER A 235 -16.38 20.90 2.37
CA SER A 235 -17.18 20.09 1.42
C SER A 235 -18.22 19.22 2.12
N PRO A 236 -19.19 19.79 2.86
CA PRO A 236 -20.15 19.03 3.69
C PRO A 236 -20.94 17.98 2.94
N SER A 237 -21.30 18.22 1.67
CA SER A 237 -22.05 17.26 0.86
C SER A 237 -21.21 16.01 0.55
N ARG A 238 -19.95 16.18 0.20
CA ARG A 238 -19.01 15.06 -0.04
C ARG A 238 -18.68 14.32 1.26
N PHE A 239 -18.53 15.08 2.35
CA PHE A 239 -18.33 14.48 3.67
C PHE A 239 -19.52 13.61 4.10
N ASN A 240 -20.76 14.08 3.89
CA ASN A 240 -21.96 13.29 4.19
C ASN A 240 -22.05 12.03 3.31
N GLU A 241 -21.63 12.08 2.05
CA GLU A 241 -21.53 10.92 1.16
C GLU A 241 -20.51 9.91 1.71
N PHE A 242 -19.32 10.39 2.12
CA PHE A 242 -18.30 9.57 2.77
C PHE A 242 -18.83 8.90 4.06
N ILE A 243 -19.45 9.68 4.97
CA ILE A 243 -20.02 9.17 6.20
C ILE A 243 -21.09 8.10 5.91
N SER A 244 -21.98 8.35 4.96
CA SER A 244 -23.03 7.41 4.55
C SER A 244 -22.46 6.11 4.01
N THR A 245 -21.45 6.21 3.15
CA THR A 245 -20.81 5.05 2.53
C THR A 245 -20.06 4.20 3.56
N HIS A 246 -19.38 4.83 4.51
CA HIS A 246 -18.49 4.15 5.45
C HIS A 246 -19.07 3.97 6.85
N ALA A 247 -20.35 4.32 7.08
CA ALA A 247 -20.98 4.37 8.40
C ALA A 247 -20.77 3.10 9.27
N MET A 248 -20.87 1.91 8.68
CA MET A 248 -20.68 0.66 9.42
C MET A 248 -19.22 0.46 9.84
N GLY A 249 -18.29 0.71 8.94
CA GLY A 249 -16.85 0.59 9.24
C GLY A 249 -16.40 1.64 10.26
N LEU A 250 -16.90 2.88 10.15
CA LEU A 250 -16.62 3.95 11.13
C LEU A 250 -17.06 3.55 12.53
N ARG A 251 -18.25 2.98 12.70
CA ARG A 251 -18.71 2.45 14.00
C ARG A 251 -17.78 1.36 14.53
N ALA A 252 -17.33 0.46 13.67
CA ALA A 252 -16.46 -0.64 14.09
C ALA A 252 -15.07 -0.17 14.56
N VAL A 253 -14.48 0.85 13.91
CA VAL A 253 -13.17 1.39 14.30
C VAL A 253 -13.26 2.38 15.45
N ALA A 254 -14.40 3.03 15.65
CA ALA A 254 -14.64 3.96 16.75
C ALA A 254 -14.36 3.34 18.13
N MET A 255 -14.61 2.04 18.28
CA MET A 255 -14.34 1.32 19.53
C MET A 255 -12.85 1.12 19.83
N ARG A 256 -11.95 1.45 18.89
CA ARG A 256 -10.51 1.19 18.99
C ARG A 256 -9.65 2.44 18.85
N ASP A 257 -10.22 3.54 18.38
CA ASP A 257 -9.52 4.79 18.14
C ASP A 257 -10.35 5.98 18.66
N PRO A 258 -9.81 6.79 19.61
CA PRO A 258 -10.55 7.89 20.22
C PRO A 258 -10.95 9.00 19.23
N TYR A 259 -10.13 9.25 18.19
CA TYR A 259 -10.47 10.23 17.15
C TYR A 259 -11.65 9.75 16.32
N MET A 260 -11.64 8.46 15.94
CA MET A 260 -12.74 7.86 15.18
C MET A 260 -14.02 7.75 16.02
N LEU A 261 -13.91 7.60 17.35
CA LEU A 261 -15.05 7.66 18.25
C LEU A 261 -15.70 9.06 18.23
N ASP A 262 -14.91 10.12 18.40
CA ASP A 262 -15.40 11.49 18.34
C ASP A 262 -16.01 11.82 16.96
N LEU A 263 -15.34 11.46 15.87
CA LEU A 263 -15.86 11.65 14.52
C LEU A 263 -17.19 10.91 14.31
N THR A 264 -17.27 9.66 14.75
CA THR A 264 -18.49 8.86 14.62
C THR A 264 -19.64 9.44 15.45
N ALA A 265 -19.35 9.87 16.67
CA ALA A 265 -20.34 10.49 17.56
C ALA A 265 -20.87 11.83 17.02
N ARG A 266 -20.05 12.57 16.30
CA ARG A 266 -20.40 13.89 15.70
C ARG A 266 -21.18 13.77 14.39
N TYR A 267 -20.89 12.76 13.58
CA TYR A 267 -21.30 12.79 12.17
C TYR A 267 -22.08 11.54 11.73
N VAL A 268 -21.91 10.37 12.36
CA VAL A 268 -22.62 9.17 11.92
C VAL A 268 -24.02 9.13 12.52
N PRO A 269 -25.09 9.18 11.70
CA PRO A 269 -26.44 9.25 12.21
C PRO A 269 -26.90 7.90 12.79
N MET A 270 -27.67 7.97 13.86
CA MET A 270 -28.44 6.88 14.47
C MET A 270 -29.93 7.12 14.26
N GLU A 271 -30.69 6.04 14.06
CA GLU A 271 -32.15 6.10 13.94
C GLU A 271 -32.77 6.46 15.28
N SER A 272 -33.69 7.45 15.31
CA SER A 272 -34.37 7.87 16.49
C SER A 272 -35.81 8.34 16.22
N THR A 273 -36.60 8.54 17.28
CA THR A 273 -37.96 9.07 17.18
C THR A 273 -38.04 10.54 16.69
N VAL A 274 -36.93 11.25 16.68
CA VAL A 274 -36.83 12.62 16.13
C VAL A 274 -36.18 12.64 14.75
N GLY A 275 -35.96 11.47 14.14
CA GLY A 275 -35.29 11.27 12.89
C GLY A 275 -33.86 10.74 13.06
N ALA A 276 -33.16 10.52 11.95
CA ALA A 276 -31.79 10.07 11.99
C ALA A 276 -30.85 11.25 12.32
N ALA A 277 -30.11 11.15 13.42
CA ALA A 277 -29.17 12.19 13.86
C ALA A 277 -27.95 11.58 14.58
N PRO A 278 -26.78 12.25 14.54
CA PRO A 278 -25.61 11.84 15.29
C PRO A 278 -25.86 11.86 16.82
N ILE A 279 -25.14 11.00 17.56
CA ILE A 279 -25.35 10.83 19.01
C ILE A 279 -25.14 12.14 19.78
N LEU A 280 -24.13 12.97 19.43
CA LEU A 280 -23.91 14.25 20.09
C LEU A 280 -25.05 15.24 19.82
N THR A 281 -25.70 15.18 18.67
CA THR A 281 -26.90 15.96 18.38
C THR A 281 -28.06 15.49 19.24
N LEU A 282 -28.26 14.17 19.39
CA LEU A 282 -29.30 13.59 20.24
C LEU A 282 -29.09 13.94 21.72
N LEU A 283 -27.86 13.93 22.22
CA LEU A 283 -27.46 14.36 23.56
C LEU A 283 -27.72 15.86 23.81
N SER A 284 -27.71 16.69 22.78
CA SER A 284 -28.05 18.12 22.93
C SER A 284 -29.54 18.37 23.10
N LEU A 285 -30.39 17.39 22.77
CA LEU A 285 -31.85 17.46 22.94
C LEU A 285 -32.31 16.94 24.31
N GLU A 286 -31.64 15.94 24.83
CA GLU A 286 -31.92 15.37 26.15
C GLU A 286 -30.62 15.00 26.89
N GLU A 287 -30.54 15.26 28.20
CA GLU A 287 -29.37 14.97 29.04
C GLU A 287 -29.04 13.45 29.10
N THR A 288 -29.99 12.60 28.81
CA THR A 288 -29.85 11.14 28.90
C THR A 288 -30.47 10.47 27.70
N ILE A 289 -29.65 9.69 26.95
CA ILE A 289 -30.14 8.92 25.81
C ILE A 289 -30.91 7.67 26.32
N ARG A 290 -32.16 7.55 25.89
CA ARG A 290 -32.94 6.33 26.02
C ARG A 290 -32.81 5.54 24.71
N TYR A 291 -32.50 4.26 24.82
CA TYR A 291 -32.34 3.42 23.64
C TYR A 291 -32.96 2.04 23.80
N THR A 292 -33.22 1.41 22.67
CA THR A 292 -33.62 0.00 22.59
C THR A 292 -32.48 -0.84 22.05
N ARG A 293 -32.31 -2.07 22.53
CA ARG A 293 -31.23 -2.99 22.13
C ARG A 293 -31.54 -3.79 20.88
N THR A 294 -32.78 -3.75 20.41
CA THR A 294 -33.19 -4.46 19.21
C THR A 294 -34.11 -3.58 18.36
N VAL A 295 -34.04 -3.79 17.04
CA VAL A 295 -34.90 -3.10 16.07
C VAL A 295 -36.39 -3.37 16.36
N ASP A 296 -36.73 -4.59 16.78
CA ASP A 296 -38.13 -4.94 17.11
C ASP A 296 -38.66 -4.21 18.33
N GLN A 297 -37.85 -4.05 19.39
CA GLN A 297 -38.16 -3.20 20.54
C GLN A 297 -38.37 -1.75 20.13
N TYR A 298 -37.47 -1.23 19.25
CA TYR A 298 -37.62 0.12 18.74
C TYR A 298 -38.94 0.32 18.00
N ARG A 299 -39.27 -0.57 17.06
CA ARG A 299 -40.50 -0.51 16.27
C ARG A 299 -41.74 -0.58 17.15
N ALA A 300 -41.72 -1.37 18.24
CA ALA A 300 -42.81 -1.50 19.16
C ALA A 300 -43.04 -0.24 20.02
N LEU A 301 -42.01 0.54 20.31
CA LEU A 301 -42.05 1.66 21.25
C LEU A 301 -41.99 3.04 20.60
N ALA A 302 -41.49 3.13 19.36
CA ALA A 302 -41.16 4.41 18.68
C ALA A 302 -42.36 5.36 18.60
N ASP A 303 -43.54 4.88 18.15
CA ASP A 303 -44.75 5.71 18.02
C ASP A 303 -45.24 6.25 19.37
N VAL A 304 -45.19 5.42 20.42
CA VAL A 304 -45.57 5.81 21.78
C VAL A 304 -44.59 6.83 22.34
N ALA A 305 -43.29 6.60 22.18
CA ALA A 305 -42.24 7.53 22.60
C ALA A 305 -42.37 8.88 21.87
N ALA A 306 -42.57 8.85 20.57
CA ALA A 306 -42.73 10.06 19.75
C ALA A 306 -44.00 10.87 20.19
N SER A 307 -45.11 10.19 20.48
CA SER A 307 -46.34 10.85 20.97
C SER A 307 -46.16 11.55 22.30
N GLN A 308 -45.19 11.10 23.12
CA GLN A 308 -44.82 11.69 24.41
C GLN A 308 -43.62 12.65 24.32
N SER A 309 -43.15 12.96 23.11
CA SER A 309 -41.95 13.79 22.87
C SER A 309 -40.68 13.24 23.52
N ILE A 310 -40.58 11.91 23.65
CA ILE A 310 -39.41 11.23 24.19
C ILE A 310 -38.46 10.87 23.04
N VAL A 311 -37.21 11.28 23.17
CA VAL A 311 -36.13 10.85 22.24
C VAL A 311 -35.77 9.40 22.58
N LEU A 312 -36.12 8.48 21.68
CA LEU A 312 -35.77 7.06 21.78
C LEU A 312 -34.88 6.70 20.59
N VAL A 313 -33.73 6.07 20.85
CA VAL A 313 -32.75 5.68 19.86
C VAL A 313 -32.81 4.20 19.57
N ASN A 314 -32.73 3.81 18.32
CA ASN A 314 -32.58 2.42 17.91
C ASN A 314 -31.09 2.01 17.97
N ALA A 315 -30.70 1.31 19.03
CA ALA A 315 -29.35 0.73 19.14
C ALA A 315 -29.34 -0.78 18.79
N GLY A 316 -30.28 -1.20 17.94
CA GLY A 316 -30.38 -2.59 17.49
C GLY A 316 -29.44 -2.94 16.31
N TYR A 317 -28.69 -2.00 15.76
CA TYR A 317 -27.70 -2.26 14.74
C TYR A 317 -26.31 -2.51 15.35
N ALA A 318 -25.41 -3.10 14.56
CA ALA A 318 -24.07 -3.43 15.00
C ALA A 318 -23.29 -2.18 15.50
N TYR A 319 -22.67 -2.31 16.68
CA TYR A 319 -21.88 -1.29 17.38
C TYR A 319 -22.65 -0.08 17.95
N ASP A 320 -23.97 0.02 17.75
CA ASP A 320 -24.73 1.20 18.19
C ASP A 320 -24.86 1.25 19.72
N GLU A 321 -25.11 0.11 20.40
CA GLU A 321 -25.16 0.07 21.87
C GLU A 321 -23.78 0.42 22.48
N GLU A 322 -22.70 -0.10 21.91
CA GLU A 322 -21.34 0.19 22.36
C GLU A 322 -21.01 1.68 22.19
N LEU A 323 -21.40 2.29 21.07
CA LEU A 323 -21.20 3.72 20.82
C LEU A 323 -21.94 4.61 21.80
N ILE A 324 -23.18 4.23 22.20
CA ILE A 324 -23.94 5.01 23.16
C ILE A 324 -23.30 4.94 24.56
N ASN A 325 -22.63 3.84 24.88
CA ASN A 325 -22.02 3.61 26.19
C ASN A 325 -20.56 4.05 26.29
N ALA A 326 -19.92 4.44 25.19
CA ALA A 326 -18.52 4.91 25.12
C ALA A 326 -18.43 6.41 25.41
#